data_97e17950facd235c24992e2b47544288
#
_entry.id   97e17950facd235c24992e2b47544288
#
_cell.length_a   1.000
_cell.length_b   1.000
_cell.length_c   1.000
_cell.angle_alpha   90.00
_cell.angle_beta   90.00
_cell.angle_gamma   90.00
#
_symmetry.space_group_name_H-M   'P 1'
#
loop_
_entity.id
_entity.type
_entity.pdbx_description
1 polymer ?
#
loop_
_entity_poly.entity_id
_entity_poly.type
_entity_poly.pdbx_seq_one_letter_code
_entity_poly.pdbx_strand_id
1 'polypeptide(L)'
;VVIAIAHPDLGRFHAPKSRVIGVTDLHQRPQAPRTRFGHPVGLVNLFGVELWERFSFYGMLTILGYYLYYSVGDGGLGLPKSTATGIVGAYGGFVYLSTVLGGWIADRVLGMERTVFYGGVVVMAGHISLAILPGMTGVAVGLVLIALGAGALKANASSLLGTLYNEGDPRRDGGFTLFYLGINLGAFIGPLITGLLQTRLGFHYGFGAAAVGMALGLTQYVIFRRNLGAHGRTVAHPLSRQ
;
A
#
# COMPACT_ATOMS: atom_id res chain seq x y z
N VAL A 1 -20.99 10.92 67.08
CA VAL A 1 -19.94 11.91 67.40
C VAL A 1 -19.10 12.08 66.17
N VAL A 2 -19.32 13.19 65.46
CA VAL A 2 -18.55 13.58 64.26
C VAL A 2 -17.53 14.59 64.74
N ILE A 3 -16.25 14.29 64.56
CA ILE A 3 -15.15 15.22 64.82
C ILE A 3 -14.81 15.84 63.45
N ALA A 4 -15.17 17.12 63.28
CA ALA A 4 -14.72 17.94 62.16
C ALA A 4 -13.30 18.44 62.46
N ILE A 5 -12.32 18.09 61.63
CA ILE A 5 -10.99 18.71 61.61
C ILE A 5 -11.02 19.77 60.49
N ALA A 6 -11.00 21.04 60.90
CA ALA A 6 -10.86 22.17 60.04
C ALA A 6 -9.41 22.27 59.57
N HIS A 7 -9.16 22.29 58.27
CA HIS A 7 -7.90 22.66 57.63
C HIS A 7 -8.03 24.09 57.08
N PRO A 8 -7.22 25.05 57.54
CA PRO A 8 -7.19 26.39 56.99
C PRO A 8 -6.07 26.47 55.95
N ASP A 9 -6.40 26.30 54.69
CA ASP A 9 -5.56 26.79 53.60
C ASP A 9 -6.40 26.95 52.29
N LEU A 10 -7.19 28.01 52.25
CA LEU A 10 -7.78 28.49 50.99
C LEU A 10 -6.75 29.42 50.32
N GLY A 11 -5.67 28.81 49.81
CA GLY A 11 -4.67 29.48 49.00
C GLY A 11 -5.13 29.59 47.55
N ARG A 12 -5.52 30.81 47.18
CA ARG A 12 -5.51 31.40 45.82
C ARG A 12 -5.89 30.49 44.63
N PHE A 13 -7.15 30.51 44.31
CA PHE A 13 -7.61 30.16 42.95
C PHE A 13 -6.91 31.05 41.93
N HIS A 14 -5.89 30.57 41.25
CA HIS A 14 -5.39 31.18 40.04
C HIS A 14 -6.40 30.90 38.93
N ALA A 15 -7.22 31.88 38.57
CA ALA A 15 -8.01 31.82 37.37
C ALA A 15 -7.08 31.57 36.17
N PRO A 16 -7.37 30.62 35.26
CA PRO A 16 -6.57 30.43 34.06
C PRO A 16 -6.61 31.73 33.25
N LYS A 17 -5.43 32.31 33.02
CA LYS A 17 -5.29 33.48 32.13
C LYS A 17 -5.93 33.14 30.80
N SER A 18 -7.06 33.76 30.49
CA SER A 18 -7.68 33.68 29.16
C SER A 18 -6.65 34.20 28.18
N ARG A 19 -6.05 33.27 27.41
CA ARG A 19 -5.16 33.62 26.31
C ARG A 19 -6.03 34.29 25.25
N VAL A 20 -5.91 35.63 25.12
CA VAL A 20 -6.51 36.37 24.01
C VAL A 20 -5.87 35.81 22.74
N ILE A 21 -6.63 35.03 21.98
CA ILE A 21 -6.19 34.49 20.69
C ILE A 21 -6.10 35.70 19.75
N GLY A 22 -4.90 36.08 19.40
CA GLY A 22 -4.65 37.20 18.47
C GLY A 22 -5.25 36.86 17.09
N VAL A 23 -5.68 37.91 16.36
CA VAL A 23 -6.24 37.77 15.00
C VAL A 23 -5.29 37.06 14.04
N THR A 24 -3.99 37.05 14.33
CA THR A 24 -2.95 36.30 13.61
C THR A 24 -3.04 34.78 13.79
N ASP A 25 -3.60 34.28 14.91
CA ASP A 25 -3.75 32.81 15.13
C ASP A 25 -4.92 32.21 14.32
N LEU A 26 -5.83 33.05 13.82
CA LEU A 26 -6.95 32.58 12.99
C LEU A 26 -6.51 32.14 11.58
N HIS A 27 -5.34 32.58 11.11
CA HIS A 27 -4.79 32.22 9.80
C HIS A 27 -4.02 30.89 9.80
N GLN A 28 -3.77 30.30 10.99
CA GLN A 28 -3.06 29.02 11.14
C GLN A 28 -3.98 27.84 11.50
N ARG A 29 -5.30 27.98 11.35
CA ARG A 29 -6.16 26.79 11.49
C ARG A 29 -5.78 25.82 10.38
N PRO A 30 -5.34 24.60 10.72
CA PRO A 30 -5.15 23.54 9.73
C PRO A 30 -6.45 23.44 8.93
N GLN A 31 -6.37 23.64 7.62
CA GLN A 31 -7.56 23.47 6.77
C GLN A 31 -8.12 22.08 7.02
N ALA A 32 -9.39 21.99 7.38
CA ALA A 32 -10.05 20.72 7.58
C ALA A 32 -9.82 19.84 6.33
N PRO A 33 -9.39 18.59 6.49
CA PRO A 33 -9.10 17.74 5.35
C PRO A 33 -10.34 17.66 4.45
N ARG A 34 -10.13 17.86 3.14
CA ARG A 34 -11.21 17.71 2.16
C ARG A 34 -11.82 16.33 2.32
N THR A 35 -13.14 16.26 2.47
CA THR A 35 -13.88 15.00 2.62
C THR A 35 -14.70 14.69 1.37
N ARG A 36 -14.82 13.40 1.04
CA ARG A 36 -15.72 12.89 0.02
C ARG A 36 -16.45 11.68 0.59
N PHE A 37 -17.77 11.66 0.49
CA PHE A 37 -18.61 10.63 1.13
C PHE A 37 -18.35 10.47 2.65
N GLY A 38 -18.07 11.57 3.34
CA GLY A 38 -17.78 11.55 4.77
C GLY A 38 -16.34 11.14 5.16
N HIS A 39 -15.51 10.69 4.22
CA HIS A 39 -14.12 10.25 4.48
C HIS A 39 -13.09 11.22 3.87
N PRO A 40 -11.84 11.25 4.39
CA PRO A 40 -10.74 12.03 3.79
C PRO A 40 -10.53 11.64 2.33
N VAL A 41 -10.33 12.62 1.44
CA VAL A 41 -10.15 12.36 -0.02
C VAL A 41 -8.92 11.48 -0.30
N GLY A 42 -7.92 11.48 0.58
CA GLY A 42 -6.76 10.58 0.51
C GLY A 42 -7.14 9.09 0.51
N LEU A 43 -8.26 8.72 1.15
CA LEU A 43 -8.78 7.35 1.12
C LEU A 43 -9.06 6.85 -0.31
N VAL A 44 -9.64 7.70 -1.17
CA VAL A 44 -9.93 7.33 -2.57
C VAL A 44 -8.64 6.99 -3.32
N ASN A 45 -7.55 7.72 -3.01
CA ASN A 45 -6.26 7.45 -3.61
C ASN A 45 -5.67 6.10 -3.14
N LEU A 46 -5.71 5.83 -1.84
CA LEU A 46 -5.21 4.58 -1.27
C LEU A 46 -6.06 3.38 -1.68
N PHE A 47 -7.39 3.53 -1.72
CA PHE A 47 -8.31 2.53 -2.25
C PHE A 47 -7.93 2.12 -3.68
N GLY A 48 -7.70 3.10 -4.55
CA GLY A 48 -7.40 2.82 -5.96
C GLY A 48 -6.02 2.19 -6.16
N VAL A 49 -4.98 2.66 -5.45
CA VAL A 49 -3.65 2.05 -5.59
C VAL A 49 -3.63 0.60 -5.10
N GLU A 50 -4.32 0.32 -4.00
CA GLU A 50 -4.46 -1.07 -3.52
C GLU A 50 -5.28 -1.93 -4.47
N LEU A 51 -6.40 -1.41 -4.99
CA LEU A 51 -7.21 -2.14 -5.97
C LEU A 51 -6.35 -2.58 -7.16
N TRP A 52 -5.60 -1.66 -7.75
CA TRP A 52 -4.78 -1.95 -8.93
C TRP A 52 -3.57 -2.82 -8.61
N GLU A 53 -2.97 -2.64 -7.43
CA GLU A 53 -1.88 -3.51 -6.99
C GLU A 53 -2.39 -4.94 -6.74
N ARG A 54 -3.53 -5.13 -6.05
CA ARG A 54 -4.14 -6.45 -5.87
C ARG A 54 -4.60 -7.08 -7.18
N PHE A 55 -5.15 -6.29 -8.09
CA PHE A 55 -5.44 -6.72 -9.45
C PHE A 55 -4.20 -7.31 -10.11
N SER A 56 -3.09 -6.60 -10.10
CA SER A 56 -1.86 -7.03 -10.75
C SER A 56 -1.24 -8.25 -10.04
N PHE A 57 -1.20 -8.23 -8.71
CA PHE A 57 -0.62 -9.29 -7.89
C PHE A 57 -1.38 -10.63 -8.04
N TYR A 58 -2.68 -10.65 -7.77
CA TYR A 58 -3.48 -11.87 -7.85
C TYR A 58 -3.72 -12.30 -9.29
N GLY A 59 -3.84 -11.35 -10.21
CA GLY A 59 -3.91 -11.65 -11.64
C GLY A 59 -2.66 -12.40 -12.12
N MET A 60 -1.48 -11.88 -11.80
CA MET A 60 -0.21 -12.54 -12.11
C MET A 60 -0.09 -13.90 -11.42
N LEU A 61 -0.38 -13.96 -10.11
CA LEU A 61 -0.20 -15.17 -9.31
C LEU A 61 -1.06 -16.34 -9.86
N THR A 62 -2.28 -16.04 -10.32
CA THR A 62 -3.20 -17.05 -10.88
C THR A 62 -2.62 -17.73 -12.11
N ILE A 63 -1.98 -16.97 -13.00
CA ILE A 63 -1.44 -17.55 -14.24
C ILE A 63 0.02 -18.01 -14.11
N LEU A 64 0.75 -17.55 -13.09
CA LEU A 64 2.15 -17.89 -12.87
C LEU A 64 2.36 -19.39 -12.70
N GLY A 65 1.54 -20.06 -11.87
CA GLY A 65 1.64 -21.50 -11.65
C GLY A 65 1.52 -22.27 -12.96
N TYR A 66 0.51 -21.93 -13.76
CA TYR A 66 0.30 -22.53 -15.08
C TYR A 66 1.48 -22.25 -16.02
N TYR A 67 1.98 -21.04 -16.08
CA TYR A 67 3.16 -20.68 -16.88
C TYR A 67 4.38 -21.53 -16.55
N LEU A 68 4.60 -21.82 -15.29
CA LEU A 68 5.75 -22.62 -14.87
C LEU A 68 5.64 -24.08 -15.31
N TYR A 69 4.46 -24.73 -15.20
CA TYR A 69 4.35 -26.17 -15.43
C TYR A 69 3.69 -26.60 -16.75
N TYR A 70 3.01 -25.70 -17.48
CA TYR A 70 2.49 -26.03 -18.81
C TYR A 70 3.63 -26.35 -19.76
N SER A 71 3.35 -27.22 -20.75
CA SER A 71 4.34 -27.59 -21.75
C SER A 71 4.83 -26.37 -22.53
N VAL A 72 6.04 -26.50 -23.07
CA VAL A 72 6.58 -25.43 -23.94
C VAL A 72 5.70 -25.23 -25.18
N GLY A 73 5.08 -26.31 -25.69
CA GLY A 73 4.12 -26.22 -26.81
C GLY A 73 2.86 -25.44 -26.48
N ASP A 74 2.46 -25.38 -25.21
CA ASP A 74 1.33 -24.61 -24.69
C ASP A 74 1.75 -23.20 -24.19
N GLY A 75 2.98 -22.79 -24.47
CA GLY A 75 3.53 -21.49 -24.09
C GLY A 75 4.01 -21.39 -22.63
N GLY A 76 4.11 -22.52 -21.91
CA GLY A 76 4.67 -22.60 -20.56
C GLY A 76 6.16 -22.96 -20.55
N LEU A 77 6.71 -23.22 -19.36
CA LEU A 77 8.13 -23.56 -19.16
C LEU A 77 8.40 -25.07 -19.01
N GLY A 78 7.38 -25.90 -18.92
CA GLY A 78 7.50 -27.34 -18.83
C GLY A 78 8.13 -27.85 -17.53
N LEU A 79 8.12 -27.09 -16.46
CA LEU A 79 8.70 -27.51 -15.18
C LEU A 79 7.84 -28.57 -14.48
N PRO A 80 8.45 -29.50 -13.70
CA PRO A 80 7.70 -30.36 -12.81
C PRO A 80 6.78 -29.58 -11.89
N LYS A 81 5.55 -30.07 -11.66
CA LYS A 81 4.56 -29.37 -10.79
C LYS A 81 5.10 -29.09 -9.39
N SER A 82 5.91 -30.00 -8.82
CA SER A 82 6.55 -29.84 -7.53
C SER A 82 7.51 -28.63 -7.51
N THR A 83 8.29 -28.43 -8.58
CA THR A 83 9.18 -27.29 -8.74
C THR A 83 8.38 -25.99 -8.90
N ALA A 84 7.33 -25.99 -9.73
CA ALA A 84 6.45 -24.85 -9.92
C ALA A 84 5.79 -24.39 -8.60
N THR A 85 5.23 -25.35 -7.84
CA THR A 85 4.65 -25.05 -6.50
C THR A 85 5.70 -24.56 -5.52
N GLY A 86 6.90 -25.11 -5.55
CA GLY A 86 8.03 -24.64 -4.73
C GLY A 86 8.41 -23.20 -5.01
N ILE A 87 8.49 -22.82 -6.29
CA ILE A 87 8.75 -21.44 -6.72
C ILE A 87 7.65 -20.48 -6.23
N VAL A 88 6.38 -20.84 -6.44
CA VAL A 88 5.24 -20.01 -5.99
C VAL A 88 5.22 -19.87 -4.46
N GLY A 89 5.49 -20.95 -3.73
CA GLY A 89 5.58 -20.91 -2.27
C GLY A 89 6.74 -20.06 -1.76
N ALA A 90 7.94 -20.22 -2.33
CA ALA A 90 9.12 -19.43 -2.00
C ALA A 90 8.88 -17.94 -2.29
N TYR A 91 8.26 -17.63 -3.44
CA TYR A 91 7.86 -16.26 -3.77
C TYR A 91 6.93 -15.65 -2.71
N GLY A 92 5.89 -16.41 -2.30
CA GLY A 92 4.97 -15.96 -1.24
C GLY A 92 5.71 -15.63 0.06
N GLY A 93 6.61 -16.50 0.51
CA GLY A 93 7.46 -16.26 1.69
C GLY A 93 8.35 -15.02 1.53
N PHE A 94 8.95 -14.85 0.35
CA PHE A 94 9.80 -13.70 0.06
C PHE A 94 9.03 -12.37 0.05
N VAL A 95 7.79 -12.35 -0.44
CA VAL A 95 6.90 -11.16 -0.34
C VAL A 95 6.71 -10.74 1.12
N TYR A 96 6.42 -11.68 2.03
CA TYR A 96 6.27 -11.36 3.45
C TYR A 96 7.57 -10.85 4.08
N LEU A 97 8.70 -11.47 3.77
CA LEU A 97 10.00 -11.02 4.25
C LEU A 97 10.32 -9.59 3.75
N SER A 98 9.96 -9.29 2.51
CA SER A 98 10.14 -7.96 1.91
C SER A 98 9.32 -6.86 2.60
N THR A 99 8.23 -7.21 3.33
CA THR A 99 7.46 -6.20 4.08
C THR A 99 8.28 -5.58 5.22
N VAL A 100 9.15 -6.36 5.85
CA VAL A 100 10.06 -5.87 6.92
C VAL A 100 11.04 -4.86 6.34
N LEU A 101 11.64 -5.18 5.19
CA LEU A 101 12.54 -4.26 4.48
C LEU A 101 11.80 -2.99 4.04
N GLY A 102 10.60 -3.14 3.51
CA GLY A 102 9.76 -2.02 3.06
C GLY A 102 9.38 -1.07 4.20
N GLY A 103 9.02 -1.60 5.37
CA GLY A 103 8.78 -0.80 6.58
C GLY A 103 10.05 -0.06 7.03
N TRP A 104 11.18 -0.75 7.09
CA TRP A 104 12.46 -0.14 7.45
C TRP A 104 12.86 1.01 6.52
N ILE A 105 12.70 0.84 5.19
CA ILE A 105 12.98 1.89 4.20
C ILE A 105 12.07 3.11 4.42
N ALA A 106 10.80 2.89 4.72
CA ALA A 106 9.88 3.99 5.00
C ALA A 106 10.25 4.75 6.26
N ASP A 107 10.60 4.05 7.34
CA ASP A 107 10.88 4.66 8.63
C ASP A 107 12.23 5.39 8.66
N ARG A 108 13.21 4.94 7.87
CA ARG A 108 14.59 5.42 7.93
C ARG A 108 15.03 6.29 6.77
N VAL A 109 14.43 6.13 5.58
CA VAL A 109 14.98 6.69 4.33
C VAL A 109 13.99 7.57 3.57
N LEU A 110 12.80 7.07 3.22
CA LEU A 110 11.93 7.69 2.24
C LEU A 110 10.65 8.34 2.81
N GLY A 111 10.15 7.85 3.95
CA GLY A 111 8.80 8.10 4.42
C GLY A 111 7.77 7.20 3.71
N MET A 112 6.61 6.99 4.33
CA MET A 112 5.59 6.04 3.86
C MET A 112 5.09 6.36 2.44
N GLU A 113 4.79 7.62 2.16
CA GLU A 113 4.20 8.06 0.87
C GLU A 113 5.13 7.76 -0.32
N ARG A 114 6.42 8.04 -0.17
CA ARG A 114 7.41 7.76 -1.22
C ARG A 114 7.68 6.27 -1.36
N THR A 115 7.69 5.54 -0.24
CA THR A 115 7.90 4.09 -0.25
C THR A 115 6.76 3.37 -0.96
N VAL A 116 5.50 3.80 -0.77
CA VAL A 116 4.35 3.30 -1.54
C VAL A 116 4.54 3.56 -3.05
N PHE A 117 4.94 4.78 -3.42
CA PHE A 117 5.15 5.13 -4.83
C PHE A 117 6.26 4.31 -5.49
N TYR A 118 7.46 4.31 -4.91
CA TYR A 118 8.59 3.58 -5.46
C TYR A 118 8.38 2.06 -5.41
N GLY A 119 7.73 1.56 -4.36
CA GLY A 119 7.31 0.16 -4.28
C GLY A 119 6.43 -0.22 -5.47
N GLY A 120 5.43 0.61 -5.78
CA GLY A 120 4.57 0.41 -6.96
C GLY A 120 5.34 0.45 -8.30
N VAL A 121 6.31 1.36 -8.45
CA VAL A 121 7.18 1.41 -9.65
C VAL A 121 7.99 0.11 -9.80
N VAL A 122 8.52 -0.42 -8.71
CA VAL A 122 9.28 -1.68 -8.71
C VAL A 122 8.36 -2.87 -9.03
N VAL A 123 7.12 -2.91 -8.50
CA VAL A 123 6.10 -3.92 -8.86
C VAL A 123 5.80 -3.85 -10.36
N MET A 124 5.58 -2.65 -10.90
CA MET A 124 5.31 -2.47 -12.33
C MET A 124 6.47 -2.97 -13.19
N ALA A 125 7.72 -2.64 -12.83
CA ALA A 125 8.90 -3.13 -13.54
C ALA A 125 8.98 -4.67 -13.52
N GLY A 126 8.60 -5.31 -12.40
CA GLY A 126 8.54 -6.76 -12.29
C GLY A 126 7.48 -7.38 -13.21
N HIS A 127 6.27 -6.80 -13.29
CA HIS A 127 5.24 -7.26 -14.23
C HIS A 127 5.65 -7.05 -15.69
N ILE A 128 6.30 -5.94 -16.02
CA ILE A 128 6.88 -5.70 -17.34
C ILE A 128 7.93 -6.78 -17.66
N SER A 129 8.80 -7.11 -16.70
CA SER A 129 9.79 -8.17 -16.89
C SER A 129 9.15 -9.53 -17.23
N LEU A 130 8.07 -9.91 -16.53
CA LEU A 130 7.30 -11.12 -16.84
C LEU A 130 6.63 -11.06 -18.23
N ALA A 131 6.21 -9.87 -18.66
CA ALA A 131 5.53 -9.68 -19.94
C ALA A 131 6.47 -9.73 -21.14
N ILE A 132 7.74 -9.29 -21.00
CA ILE A 132 8.65 -9.12 -22.13
C ILE A 132 9.87 -10.05 -22.13
N LEU A 133 10.32 -10.49 -20.95
CA LEU A 133 11.49 -11.39 -20.87
C LEU A 133 11.03 -12.85 -20.90
N PRO A 134 11.54 -13.66 -21.84
CA PRO A 134 11.13 -15.05 -21.95
C PRO A 134 11.79 -15.94 -20.89
N GLY A 135 11.14 -17.06 -20.59
CA GLY A 135 11.72 -18.16 -19.81
C GLY A 135 11.96 -17.83 -18.34
N MET A 136 12.85 -18.59 -17.71
CA MET A 136 13.18 -18.48 -16.29
C MET A 136 13.82 -17.12 -15.90
N THR A 137 14.47 -16.44 -16.84
CA THR A 137 15.02 -15.10 -16.60
C THR A 137 13.91 -14.10 -16.28
N GLY A 138 12.84 -14.10 -17.09
CA GLY A 138 11.67 -13.25 -16.84
C GLY A 138 11.02 -13.57 -15.49
N VAL A 139 10.87 -14.88 -15.17
CA VAL A 139 10.33 -15.32 -13.87
C VAL A 139 11.21 -14.83 -12.71
N ALA A 140 12.50 -15.11 -12.75
CA ALA A 140 13.40 -14.75 -11.65
C ALA A 140 13.45 -13.24 -11.40
N VAL A 141 13.70 -12.45 -12.45
CA VAL A 141 13.74 -10.97 -12.35
C VAL A 141 12.38 -10.42 -11.94
N GLY A 142 11.31 -10.87 -12.61
CA GLY A 142 9.96 -10.40 -12.35
C GLY A 142 9.51 -10.66 -10.91
N LEU A 143 9.66 -11.90 -10.43
CA LEU A 143 9.22 -12.25 -9.08
C LEU A 143 10.02 -11.55 -7.98
N VAL A 144 11.33 -11.38 -8.15
CA VAL A 144 12.16 -10.63 -7.19
C VAL A 144 11.71 -9.17 -7.12
N LEU A 145 11.53 -8.52 -8.26
CA LEU A 145 11.07 -7.12 -8.29
C LEU A 145 9.66 -6.97 -7.70
N ILE A 146 8.73 -7.86 -8.09
CA ILE A 146 7.36 -7.80 -7.55
C ILE A 146 7.37 -8.02 -6.04
N ALA A 147 8.13 -8.98 -5.52
CA ALA A 147 8.18 -9.26 -4.10
C ALA A 147 8.73 -8.06 -3.29
N LEU A 148 9.84 -7.46 -3.74
CA LEU A 148 10.42 -6.29 -3.09
C LEU A 148 9.47 -5.09 -3.13
N GLY A 149 8.89 -4.81 -4.28
CA GLY A 149 7.98 -3.69 -4.46
C GLY A 149 6.66 -3.86 -3.70
N ALA A 150 6.05 -5.06 -3.77
CA ALA A 150 4.80 -5.37 -3.06
C ALA A 150 5.00 -5.34 -1.54
N GLY A 151 6.13 -5.84 -1.04
CA GLY A 151 6.49 -5.74 0.37
C GLY A 151 6.57 -4.28 0.84
N ALA A 152 7.23 -3.43 0.06
CA ALA A 152 7.34 -2.00 0.35
C ALA A 152 5.98 -1.29 0.30
N LEU A 153 5.16 -1.56 -0.70
CA LEU A 153 3.83 -0.97 -0.86
C LEU A 153 2.89 -1.42 0.25
N LYS A 154 2.74 -2.72 0.45
CA LYS A 154 1.78 -3.32 1.39
C LYS A 154 2.00 -2.88 2.83
N ALA A 155 3.25 -2.86 3.31
CA ALA A 155 3.58 -2.43 4.68
C ALA A 155 3.18 -0.96 4.92
N ASN A 156 3.31 -0.12 3.92
CA ASN A 156 3.19 1.33 4.07
C ASN A 156 1.82 1.88 3.67
N ALA A 157 1.07 1.24 2.76
CA ALA A 157 -0.25 1.72 2.33
C ALA A 157 -1.26 1.72 3.47
N SER A 158 -1.33 0.64 4.28
CA SER A 158 -2.21 0.55 5.45
C SER A 158 -1.78 1.52 6.57
N SER A 159 -0.48 1.69 6.78
CA SER A 159 0.04 2.68 7.75
C SER A 159 -0.30 4.10 7.32
N LEU A 160 -0.13 4.42 6.04
CA LEU A 160 -0.47 5.71 5.46
C LEU A 160 -1.97 6.00 5.54
N LEU A 161 -2.83 4.98 5.36
CA LEU A 161 -4.27 5.09 5.58
C LEU A 161 -4.57 5.51 7.03
N GLY A 162 -3.90 4.89 8.00
CA GLY A 162 -4.06 5.23 9.42
C GLY A 162 -3.78 6.70 9.71
N THR A 163 -2.85 7.34 8.99
CA THR A 163 -2.52 8.77 9.17
C THR A 163 -3.57 9.74 8.65
N LEU A 164 -4.54 9.27 7.85
CA LEU A 164 -5.63 10.12 7.36
C LEU A 164 -6.70 10.40 8.42
N TYR A 165 -6.70 9.67 9.52
CA TYR A 165 -7.67 9.77 10.61
C TYR A 165 -6.98 10.15 11.91
N ASN A 166 -7.59 11.05 12.68
CA ASN A 166 -7.14 11.38 14.02
C ASN A 166 -7.38 10.21 14.98
N GLU A 167 -6.66 10.19 16.10
CA GLU A 167 -6.96 9.25 17.18
C GLU A 167 -8.41 9.43 17.67
N GLY A 168 -9.13 8.31 17.77
CA GLY A 168 -10.54 8.31 18.19
C GLY A 168 -11.54 8.75 17.12
N ASP A 169 -11.13 8.98 15.86
CA ASP A 169 -12.09 9.29 14.79
C ASP A 169 -13.02 8.07 14.52
N PRO A 170 -14.35 8.19 14.75
CA PRO A 170 -15.28 7.08 14.60
C PRO A 170 -15.39 6.59 13.13
N ARG A 171 -14.92 7.37 12.17
CA ARG A 171 -14.94 7.01 10.74
C ARG A 171 -13.77 6.13 10.33
N ARG A 172 -12.76 5.97 11.20
CA ARG A 172 -11.52 5.23 10.88
C ARG A 172 -11.82 3.80 10.45
N ASP A 173 -12.66 3.07 11.20
CA ASP A 173 -13.00 1.68 10.89
C ASP A 173 -13.74 1.55 9.55
N GLY A 174 -14.66 2.48 9.25
CA GLY A 174 -15.32 2.56 7.95
C GLY A 174 -14.32 2.83 6.81
N GLY A 175 -13.31 3.68 7.05
CA GLY A 175 -12.23 3.93 6.09
C GLY A 175 -11.39 2.69 5.78
N PHE A 176 -11.02 1.92 6.80
CA PHE A 176 -10.33 0.64 6.62
C PHE A 176 -11.21 -0.39 5.89
N THR A 177 -12.51 -0.44 6.21
CA THR A 177 -13.46 -1.33 5.50
C THR A 177 -13.51 -1.01 4.01
N LEU A 178 -13.58 0.26 3.63
CA LEU A 178 -13.55 0.68 2.23
C LEU A 178 -12.21 0.33 1.57
N PHE A 179 -11.09 0.52 2.26
CA PHE A 179 -9.77 0.14 1.77
C PHE A 179 -9.69 -1.37 1.49
N TYR A 180 -10.17 -2.21 2.40
CA TYR A 180 -10.24 -3.66 2.21
C TYR A 180 -11.21 -4.07 1.09
N LEU A 181 -12.26 -3.31 0.84
CA LEU A 181 -13.14 -3.53 -0.33
C LEU A 181 -12.34 -3.35 -1.62
N GLY A 182 -11.47 -2.35 -1.72
CA GLY A 182 -10.57 -2.18 -2.86
C GLY A 182 -9.64 -3.38 -3.09
N ILE A 183 -9.04 -3.89 -2.01
CA ILE A 183 -8.20 -5.10 -2.02
C ILE A 183 -8.98 -6.29 -2.62
N ASN A 184 -10.18 -6.56 -2.11
CA ASN A 184 -11.01 -7.70 -2.54
C ASN A 184 -11.50 -7.54 -3.99
N LEU A 185 -11.86 -6.33 -4.39
CA LEU A 185 -12.27 -6.04 -5.76
C LEU A 185 -11.12 -6.30 -6.76
N GLY A 186 -9.92 -5.82 -6.46
CA GLY A 186 -8.73 -6.08 -7.26
C GLY A 186 -8.40 -7.57 -7.33
N ALA A 187 -8.42 -8.26 -6.20
CA ALA A 187 -8.18 -9.69 -6.11
C ALA A 187 -9.21 -10.54 -6.87
N PHE A 188 -10.44 -10.07 -7.02
CA PHE A 188 -11.48 -10.74 -7.80
C PHE A 188 -11.35 -10.47 -9.29
N ILE A 189 -11.20 -9.21 -9.70
CA ILE A 189 -11.19 -8.80 -11.11
C ILE A 189 -9.87 -9.22 -11.80
N GLY A 190 -8.73 -9.13 -11.10
CA GLY A 190 -7.42 -9.43 -11.64
C GLY A 190 -7.33 -10.81 -12.30
N PRO A 191 -7.58 -11.91 -11.56
CA PRO A 191 -7.58 -13.26 -12.10
C PRO A 191 -8.49 -13.47 -13.31
N LEU A 192 -9.66 -12.86 -13.31
CA LEU A 192 -10.62 -12.99 -14.43
C LEU A 192 -10.04 -12.40 -15.72
N ILE A 193 -9.46 -11.20 -15.65
CA ILE A 193 -8.92 -10.52 -16.82
C ILE A 193 -7.61 -11.18 -17.27
N THR A 194 -6.68 -11.44 -16.37
CA THR A 194 -5.39 -12.05 -16.72
C THR A 194 -5.56 -13.47 -17.21
N GLY A 195 -6.45 -14.27 -16.60
CA GLY A 195 -6.79 -15.62 -17.05
C GLY A 195 -7.46 -15.63 -18.43
N LEU A 196 -8.39 -14.72 -18.69
CA LEU A 196 -9.00 -14.57 -20.02
C LEU A 196 -7.96 -14.25 -21.09
N LEU A 197 -7.06 -13.31 -20.82
CA LEU A 197 -5.99 -12.95 -21.75
C LEU A 197 -4.98 -14.06 -21.94
N GLN A 198 -4.62 -14.76 -20.87
CA GLN A 198 -3.75 -15.92 -20.93
C GLN A 198 -4.35 -17.02 -21.83
N THR A 199 -5.63 -17.36 -21.68
CA THR A 199 -6.28 -18.41 -22.47
C THR A 199 -6.51 -18.04 -23.92
N ARG A 200 -6.67 -16.75 -24.24
CA ARG A 200 -6.95 -16.29 -25.60
C ARG A 200 -5.71 -15.85 -26.37
N LEU A 201 -4.73 -15.26 -25.70
CA LEU A 201 -3.57 -14.60 -26.33
C LEU A 201 -2.22 -15.16 -25.82
N GLY A 202 -2.20 -15.87 -24.69
CA GLY A 202 -1.01 -16.44 -24.09
C GLY A 202 -0.56 -15.73 -22.81
N PHE A 203 0.40 -16.34 -22.11
CA PHE A 203 0.84 -15.91 -20.75
C PHE A 203 1.38 -14.50 -20.70
N HIS A 204 2.19 -14.08 -21.67
CA HIS A 204 2.81 -12.77 -21.71
C HIS A 204 1.78 -11.63 -21.79
N TYR A 205 0.65 -11.84 -22.45
CA TYR A 205 -0.46 -10.88 -22.46
C TYR A 205 -1.17 -10.79 -21.09
N GLY A 206 -1.32 -11.92 -20.40
CA GLY A 206 -1.82 -11.94 -19.02
C GLY A 206 -0.92 -11.15 -18.07
N PHE A 207 0.39 -11.35 -18.13
CA PHE A 207 1.37 -10.60 -17.36
C PHE A 207 1.39 -9.12 -17.77
N GLY A 208 1.24 -8.82 -19.05
CA GLY A 208 1.11 -7.45 -19.56
C GLY A 208 -0.11 -6.72 -19.01
N ALA A 209 -1.24 -7.41 -18.86
CA ALA A 209 -2.42 -6.82 -18.20
C ALA A 209 -2.17 -6.45 -16.74
N ALA A 210 -1.40 -7.27 -16.01
CA ALA A 210 -0.98 -6.94 -14.66
C ALA A 210 -0.09 -5.67 -14.63
N ALA A 211 0.83 -5.53 -15.59
CA ALA A 211 1.65 -4.32 -15.74
C ALA A 211 0.79 -3.08 -16.04
N VAL A 212 -0.19 -3.19 -16.92
CA VAL A 212 -1.13 -2.10 -17.23
C VAL A 212 -1.95 -1.72 -16.01
N GLY A 213 -2.48 -2.70 -15.25
CA GLY A 213 -3.18 -2.45 -14.00
C GLY A 213 -2.34 -1.65 -13.02
N MET A 214 -1.08 -2.04 -12.83
CA MET A 214 -0.17 -1.31 -11.94
C MET A 214 0.15 0.10 -12.46
N ALA A 215 0.29 0.28 -13.78
CA ALA A 215 0.48 1.60 -14.40
C ALA A 215 -0.72 2.53 -14.14
N LEU A 216 -1.97 2.01 -14.24
CA LEU A 216 -3.18 2.75 -13.91
C LEU A 216 -3.20 3.17 -12.44
N GLY A 217 -2.84 2.25 -11.52
CA GLY A 217 -2.74 2.53 -10.09
C GLY A 217 -1.71 3.63 -9.78
N LEU A 218 -0.53 3.55 -10.37
CA LEU A 218 0.53 4.56 -10.20
C LEU A 218 0.13 5.91 -10.79
N THR A 219 -0.48 5.93 -11.96
CA THR A 219 -0.96 7.17 -12.58
C THR A 219 -1.99 7.85 -11.69
N GLN A 220 -2.98 7.09 -11.22
CA GLN A 220 -3.98 7.59 -10.28
C GLN A 220 -3.32 8.08 -8.99
N TYR A 221 -2.36 7.32 -8.44
CA TYR A 221 -1.64 7.68 -7.22
C TYR A 221 -0.94 9.04 -7.36
N VAL A 222 -0.22 9.25 -8.46
CA VAL A 222 0.50 10.52 -8.73
C VAL A 222 -0.46 11.68 -8.86
N ILE A 223 -1.57 11.52 -9.60
CA ILE A 223 -2.56 12.58 -9.79
C ILE A 223 -3.15 13.04 -8.44
N PHE A 224 -3.47 12.08 -7.57
CA PHE A 224 -4.16 12.35 -6.32
C PHE A 224 -3.26 12.40 -5.07
N ARG A 225 -1.93 12.24 -5.20
CA ARG A 225 -0.99 12.17 -4.06
C ARG A 225 -1.02 13.40 -3.15
N ARG A 226 -1.41 14.57 -3.67
CA ARG A 226 -1.55 15.80 -2.88
C ARG A 226 -2.60 15.67 -1.78
N ASN A 227 -3.58 14.78 -1.96
CA ASN A 227 -4.66 14.55 -1.01
C ASN A 227 -4.25 13.67 0.21
N LEU A 228 -3.04 13.10 0.19
CA LEU A 228 -2.50 12.28 1.28
C LEU A 228 -1.92 13.12 2.44
N GLY A 229 -1.83 14.46 2.26
CA GLY A 229 -1.27 15.34 3.28
C GLY A 229 0.26 15.25 3.40
N ALA A 230 0.80 15.95 4.41
CA ALA A 230 2.24 16.01 4.65
C ALA A 230 2.76 14.88 5.56
N HIS A 231 1.91 14.27 6.38
CA HIS A 231 2.29 13.33 7.43
C HIS A 231 3.02 12.08 6.90
N GLY A 232 2.59 11.54 5.75
CA GLY A 232 3.22 10.38 5.14
C GLY A 232 4.56 10.65 4.44
N ARG A 233 4.99 11.91 4.33
CA ARG A 233 6.24 12.32 3.66
C ARG A 233 7.42 12.47 4.60
N THR A 234 7.17 12.60 5.88
CA THR A 234 8.22 12.72 6.89
C THR A 234 8.78 11.35 7.22
N VAL A 235 10.10 11.28 7.35
CA VAL A 235 10.81 10.07 7.82
C VAL A 235 10.68 10.04 9.33
N ALA A 236 10.13 8.96 9.89
CA ALA A 236 9.85 8.86 11.32
C ALA A 236 11.14 8.83 12.15
N HIS A 237 12.14 8.07 11.70
CA HIS A 237 13.42 7.86 12.39
C HIS A 237 14.58 7.99 11.40
N PRO A 238 14.95 9.21 10.93
CA PRO A 238 15.99 9.38 9.92
C PRO A 238 17.33 8.81 10.41
N LEU A 239 18.10 8.24 9.46
CA LEU A 239 19.47 7.82 9.74
C LEU A 239 20.26 9.06 10.16
N SER A 240 20.86 9.04 11.36
CA SER A 240 21.77 10.11 11.78
C SER A 240 22.95 10.18 10.80
N ARG A 241 23.19 11.37 10.24
CA ARG A 241 24.47 11.60 9.57
C ARG A 241 25.56 11.54 10.65
N GLN A 242 26.33 10.46 10.65
CA GLN A 242 27.61 10.41 11.37
C GLN A 242 28.62 11.28 10.65
#